data_77d872c030e8f00880bcb10c166cd993
#
_entry.id   77d872c030e8f00880bcb10c166cd993
#
_cell.length_a   1.000
_cell.length_b   1.000
_cell.length_c   1.000
_cell.angle_alpha   90.00
_cell.angle_beta   90.00
_cell.angle_gamma   90.00
#
_symmetry.space_group_name_H-M   'P 1'
#
loop_
_entity.id
_entity.type
_entity.pdbx_description
1 polymer ?
#
loop_
_entity_poly.entity_id
_entity_poly.type
_entity_poly.pdbx_seq_one_letter_code
_entity_poly.pdbx_strand_id
1 'polypeptide(L)'
;MNMNMDKRPLAAIAGAALTICVTGCAATEERPMPVVRIADLEIDPVQLDAYTAAVKEEMETSVRVEPGVLAIYAVAERDSPSKLRFFEMYADEAAYRAHVASPHFRKYFEATKAMITSRRLVDAVPVQLSEKKK
;
A
#
# COMPACT_ATOMS: atom_id res chain seq x y z
N MET A 1 57.74 68.47 -28.76
CA MET A 1 56.69 67.53 -29.30
C MET A 1 55.89 66.99 -28.15
N ASN A 2 54.75 67.57 -27.99
CA ASN A 2 53.87 67.23 -26.88
C ASN A 2 52.89 66.10 -27.30
N MET A 3 52.92 65.00 -26.57
CA MET A 3 51.84 64.03 -26.67
C MET A 3 51.04 64.10 -25.41
N ASN A 4 49.85 64.63 -25.57
CA ASN A 4 48.85 64.78 -24.55
C ASN A 4 48.16 63.41 -24.33
N MET A 5 48.30 62.82 -23.14
CA MET A 5 47.59 61.58 -22.77
C MET A 5 46.29 61.91 -22.06
N ASP A 6 45.24 61.72 -22.78
CA ASP A 6 43.87 61.89 -22.32
C ASP A 6 43.48 60.79 -21.36
N LYS A 7 43.24 61.17 -20.11
CA LYS A 7 42.77 60.25 -19.06
C LYS A 7 41.26 60.21 -19.07
N ARG A 8 40.68 59.13 -19.59
CA ARG A 8 39.24 58.83 -19.41
C ARG A 8 39.01 58.03 -18.20
N PRO A 9 38.03 58.34 -17.30
CA PRO A 9 37.70 57.52 -16.17
C PRO A 9 36.86 56.32 -16.59
N LEU A 10 37.20 55.14 -16.08
CA LEU A 10 36.36 53.92 -16.19
C LEU A 10 35.08 54.11 -15.39
N ALA A 11 33.97 54.03 -16.06
CA ALA A 11 32.66 53.94 -15.45
C ALA A 11 32.47 52.52 -14.88
N ALA A 12 32.25 52.42 -13.55
CA ALA A 12 31.91 51.19 -12.88
C ALA A 12 30.47 50.78 -13.27
N ILE A 13 30.35 49.64 -13.93
CA ILE A 13 29.04 49.03 -14.21
C ILE A 13 28.68 48.19 -12.95
N ALA A 14 27.73 48.71 -12.18
CA ALA A 14 27.13 47.95 -11.09
C ALA A 14 26.23 46.86 -11.69
N GLY A 15 26.72 45.61 -11.64
CA GLY A 15 25.92 44.43 -12.00
C GLY A 15 24.90 44.15 -10.94
N ALA A 16 23.62 44.37 -11.21
CA ALA A 16 22.52 43.89 -10.40
C ALA A 16 22.42 42.38 -10.53
N ALA A 17 22.81 41.67 -9.49
CA ALA A 17 22.57 40.21 -9.39
C ALA A 17 21.08 39.99 -9.20
N LEU A 18 20.40 39.51 -10.24
CA LEU A 18 19.01 39.06 -10.17
C LEU A 18 18.98 37.70 -9.49
N THR A 19 18.68 37.68 -8.22
CA THR A 19 18.45 36.42 -7.44
C THR A 19 17.10 35.85 -7.86
N ILE A 20 17.13 34.85 -8.74
CA ILE A 20 15.93 34.08 -9.08
C ILE A 20 15.65 33.15 -7.89
N CYS A 21 14.69 33.50 -7.04
CA CYS A 21 14.09 32.59 -6.09
C CYS A 21 13.30 31.54 -6.86
N VAL A 22 13.90 30.38 -7.08
CA VAL A 22 13.16 29.19 -7.52
C VAL A 22 12.36 28.70 -6.33
N THR A 23 11.12 29.15 -6.22
CA THR A 23 10.14 28.59 -5.28
C THR A 23 9.83 27.18 -5.78
N GLY A 24 10.52 26.18 -5.22
CA GLY A 24 10.21 24.79 -5.46
C GLY A 24 8.80 24.52 -4.94
N CYS A 25 7.82 24.43 -5.84
CA CYS A 25 6.58 23.75 -5.56
C CYS A 25 6.94 22.31 -5.22
N ALA A 26 6.97 21.98 -3.94
CA ALA A 26 6.93 20.59 -3.51
C ALA A 26 5.58 20.06 -3.97
N ALA A 27 5.57 19.35 -5.11
CA ALA A 27 4.44 18.53 -5.49
C ALA A 27 4.25 17.54 -4.34
N THR A 28 3.15 17.67 -3.60
CA THR A 28 2.69 16.61 -2.69
C THR A 28 2.42 15.41 -3.58
N GLU A 29 3.34 14.44 -3.57
CA GLU A 29 3.07 13.14 -4.16
C GLU A 29 1.85 12.57 -3.44
N GLU A 30 0.69 12.66 -4.09
CA GLU A 30 -0.50 11.94 -3.64
C GLU A 30 -0.14 10.46 -3.67
N ARG A 31 0.07 9.88 -2.49
CA ARG A 31 0.25 8.44 -2.38
C ARG A 31 -1.01 7.78 -2.93
N PRO A 32 -0.89 6.83 -3.86
CA PRO A 32 -2.05 6.13 -4.39
C PRO A 32 -2.86 5.55 -3.23
N MET A 33 -4.17 5.68 -3.31
CA MET A 33 -5.07 5.11 -2.31
C MET A 33 -4.89 3.58 -2.30
N PRO A 34 -4.76 2.98 -1.11
CA PRO A 34 -4.63 1.54 -1.01
C PRO A 34 -5.90 0.85 -1.51
N VAL A 35 -5.71 -0.32 -2.08
CA VAL A 35 -6.80 -1.21 -2.48
C VAL A 35 -7.25 -1.99 -1.26
N VAL A 36 -8.55 -1.99 -1.00
CA VAL A 36 -9.15 -2.76 0.10
C VAL A 36 -10.06 -3.84 -0.46
N ARG A 37 -9.93 -5.04 0.09
CA ARG A 37 -10.80 -6.19 -0.18
C ARG A 37 -11.42 -6.67 1.12
N ILE A 38 -12.70 -6.99 1.06
CA ILE A 38 -13.40 -7.64 2.17
C ILE A 38 -13.87 -9.00 1.67
N ALA A 39 -13.57 -10.04 2.44
CA ALA A 39 -14.06 -11.39 2.17
C ALA A 39 -14.89 -11.88 3.36
N ASP A 40 -16.13 -12.23 3.07
CA ASP A 40 -16.99 -12.97 4.01
C ASP A 40 -16.96 -14.43 3.59
N LEU A 41 -16.49 -15.31 4.47
CA LEU A 41 -16.38 -16.74 4.22
C LEU A 41 -17.18 -17.52 5.25
N GLU A 42 -17.81 -18.60 4.81
CA GLU A 42 -18.38 -19.60 5.68
C GLU A 42 -17.65 -20.93 5.46
N ILE A 43 -17.13 -21.48 6.55
CA ILE A 43 -16.29 -22.68 6.53
C ILE A 43 -17.10 -23.86 7.05
N ASP A 44 -16.92 -25.05 6.46
CA ASP A 44 -17.44 -26.29 7.01
C ASP A 44 -16.95 -26.44 8.46
N PRO A 45 -17.83 -26.47 9.45
CA PRO A 45 -17.45 -26.55 10.87
C PRO A 45 -16.55 -27.75 11.21
N VAL A 46 -16.66 -28.85 10.47
CA VAL A 46 -15.81 -30.05 10.67
C VAL A 46 -14.36 -29.77 10.27
N GLN A 47 -14.13 -28.82 9.36
CA GLN A 47 -12.81 -28.48 8.80
C GLN A 47 -12.26 -27.15 9.35
N LEU A 48 -12.94 -26.52 10.30
CA LEU A 48 -12.62 -25.18 10.78
C LEU A 48 -11.19 -25.07 11.33
N ASP A 49 -10.74 -26.06 12.11
CA ASP A 49 -9.39 -26.05 12.69
C ASP A 49 -8.31 -26.16 11.60
N ALA A 50 -8.51 -27.03 10.62
CA ALA A 50 -7.58 -27.18 9.48
C ALA A 50 -7.56 -25.92 8.63
N TYR A 51 -8.71 -25.33 8.35
CA TYR A 51 -8.84 -24.06 7.65
C TYR A 51 -8.08 -22.94 8.39
N THR A 52 -8.34 -22.82 9.70
CA THR A 52 -7.73 -21.79 10.53
C THR A 52 -6.21 -21.88 10.55
N ALA A 53 -5.67 -23.09 10.63
CA ALA A 53 -4.22 -23.30 10.57
C ALA A 53 -3.64 -22.85 9.21
N ALA A 54 -4.28 -23.24 8.10
CA ALA A 54 -3.83 -22.89 6.75
C ALA A 54 -3.88 -21.39 6.48
N VAL A 55 -4.96 -20.73 6.89
CA VAL A 55 -5.12 -19.28 6.64
C VAL A 55 -4.17 -18.44 7.49
N LYS A 56 -3.88 -18.86 8.74
CA LYS A 56 -2.86 -18.19 9.56
C LYS A 56 -1.47 -18.24 8.93
N GLU A 57 -1.05 -19.41 8.45
CA GLU A 57 0.23 -19.57 7.74
C GLU A 57 0.30 -18.67 6.51
N GLU A 58 -0.76 -18.61 5.74
CA GLU A 58 -0.87 -17.77 4.55
C GLU A 58 -0.75 -16.28 4.89
N MET A 59 -1.57 -15.78 5.82
CA MET A 59 -1.58 -14.37 6.22
C MET A 59 -0.23 -13.90 6.79
N GLU A 60 0.38 -14.71 7.65
CA GLU A 60 1.71 -14.41 8.23
C GLU A 60 2.79 -14.37 7.15
N THR A 61 2.73 -15.28 6.19
CA THR A 61 3.68 -15.31 5.07
C THR A 61 3.51 -14.09 4.19
N SER A 62 2.29 -13.77 3.80
CA SER A 62 1.97 -12.64 2.92
C SER A 62 2.47 -11.31 3.49
N VAL A 63 2.13 -11.01 4.73
CA VAL A 63 2.57 -9.76 5.37
C VAL A 63 4.10 -9.71 5.54
N ARG A 64 4.76 -10.85 5.73
CA ARG A 64 6.21 -10.92 5.90
C ARG A 64 7.00 -10.79 4.60
N VAL A 65 6.52 -11.37 3.50
CA VAL A 65 7.33 -11.49 2.27
C VAL A 65 6.85 -10.63 1.10
N GLU A 66 5.62 -10.14 1.15
CA GLU A 66 5.04 -9.34 0.07
C GLU A 66 5.04 -7.84 0.44
N PRO A 67 5.89 -7.02 -0.17
CA PRO A 67 5.97 -5.59 0.20
C PRO A 67 4.69 -4.81 -0.13
N GLY A 68 3.87 -5.31 -1.05
CA GLY A 68 2.60 -4.70 -1.43
C GLY A 68 1.41 -5.12 -0.56
N VAL A 69 1.54 -6.10 0.33
CA VAL A 69 0.53 -6.49 1.31
C VAL A 69 0.69 -5.61 2.54
N LEU A 70 -0.21 -4.67 2.75
CA LEU A 70 -0.12 -3.70 3.83
C LEU A 70 -0.74 -4.21 5.14
N ALA A 71 -1.86 -4.93 5.05
CA ALA A 71 -2.50 -5.57 6.18
C ALA A 71 -3.47 -6.67 5.72
N ILE A 72 -3.57 -7.74 6.51
CA ILE A 72 -4.63 -8.74 6.42
C ILE A 72 -5.12 -9.01 7.83
N TYR A 73 -6.40 -8.76 8.07
CA TYR A 73 -7.07 -9.07 9.34
C TYR A 73 -8.18 -10.08 9.09
N ALA A 74 -8.27 -11.07 9.94
CA ALA A 74 -9.35 -12.04 9.92
C ALA A 74 -10.00 -12.11 11.30
N VAL A 75 -11.32 -12.07 11.32
CA VAL A 75 -12.13 -12.22 12.55
C VAL A 75 -13.21 -13.26 12.32
N ALA A 76 -13.57 -13.97 13.35
CA ALA A 76 -14.71 -14.89 13.35
C ALA A 76 -15.86 -14.28 14.14
N GLU A 77 -17.09 -14.60 13.77
CA GLU A 77 -18.25 -14.24 14.56
C GLU A 77 -18.23 -15.04 15.88
N ARG A 78 -18.45 -14.36 17.01
CA ARG A 78 -18.37 -15.00 18.35
C ARG A 78 -19.28 -16.20 18.49
N ASP A 79 -20.52 -16.05 18.03
CA ASP A 79 -21.57 -17.08 18.19
C ASP A 79 -21.67 -18.02 16.99
N SER A 80 -20.84 -17.80 15.96
CA SER A 80 -20.77 -18.59 14.73
C SER A 80 -19.34 -18.64 14.22
N PRO A 81 -18.42 -19.34 14.88
CA PRO A 81 -16.97 -19.26 14.60
C PRO A 81 -16.56 -19.78 13.21
N SER A 82 -17.44 -20.49 12.51
CA SER A 82 -17.24 -20.87 11.11
C SER A 82 -17.48 -19.73 10.10
N LYS A 83 -18.03 -18.60 10.55
CA LYS A 83 -18.22 -17.41 9.75
C LYS A 83 -17.07 -16.44 10.00
N LEU A 84 -16.24 -16.26 8.98
CA LEU A 84 -15.07 -15.41 9.04
C LEU A 84 -15.24 -14.20 8.12
N ARG A 85 -14.69 -13.08 8.56
CA ARG A 85 -14.59 -11.87 7.79
C ARG A 85 -13.13 -11.42 7.71
N PHE A 86 -12.68 -11.14 6.50
CA PHE A 86 -11.35 -10.63 6.22
C PHE A 86 -11.44 -9.18 5.82
N PHE A 87 -10.49 -8.39 6.28
CA PHE A 87 -10.17 -7.07 5.77
C PHE A 87 -8.73 -7.12 5.27
N GLU A 88 -8.55 -6.90 3.98
CA GLU A 88 -7.27 -6.98 3.31
C GLU A 88 -6.94 -5.63 2.69
N MET A 89 -5.70 -5.20 2.84
CA MET A 89 -5.24 -3.91 2.32
C MET A 89 -3.94 -4.09 1.54
N TYR A 90 -3.93 -3.62 0.32
CA TYR A 90 -2.82 -3.70 -0.63
C TYR A 90 -2.37 -2.31 -1.07
N ALA A 91 -1.10 -2.15 -1.40
CA ALA A 91 -0.57 -0.86 -1.86
C ALA A 91 -1.27 -0.36 -3.14
N ASP A 92 -1.59 -1.27 -4.04
CA ASP A 92 -2.30 -1.01 -5.30
C ASP A 92 -2.87 -2.30 -5.90
N GLU A 93 -3.53 -2.21 -7.06
CA GLU A 93 -4.07 -3.36 -7.79
C GLU A 93 -3.00 -4.33 -8.29
N ALA A 94 -1.78 -3.87 -8.56
CA ALA A 94 -0.68 -4.75 -8.97
C ALA A 94 -0.24 -5.62 -7.80
N ALA A 95 -0.17 -5.06 -6.59
CA ALA A 95 0.11 -5.79 -5.36
C ALA A 95 -0.96 -6.87 -5.07
N TYR A 96 -2.23 -6.53 -5.21
CA TYR A 96 -3.31 -7.52 -5.08
C TYR A 96 -3.17 -8.65 -6.09
N ARG A 97 -2.94 -8.34 -7.36
CA ARG A 97 -2.72 -9.38 -8.39
C ARG A 97 -1.50 -10.25 -8.11
N ALA A 98 -0.41 -9.65 -7.61
CA ALA A 98 0.79 -10.38 -7.22
C ALA A 98 0.51 -11.34 -6.05
N HIS A 99 -0.26 -10.87 -5.04
CA HIS A 99 -0.68 -11.69 -3.91
C HIS A 99 -1.45 -12.94 -4.35
N VAL A 100 -2.52 -12.79 -5.12
CA VAL A 100 -3.32 -13.95 -5.55
C VAL A 100 -2.57 -14.88 -6.51
N ALA A 101 -1.50 -14.42 -7.13
CA ALA A 101 -0.62 -15.22 -7.97
C ALA A 101 0.55 -15.86 -7.20
N SER A 102 0.75 -15.50 -5.92
CA SER A 102 1.87 -15.96 -5.11
C SER A 102 1.80 -17.47 -4.83
N PRO A 103 2.95 -18.14 -4.63
CA PRO A 103 2.96 -19.57 -4.34
C PRO A 103 2.25 -19.93 -3.02
N HIS A 104 2.38 -19.09 -1.98
CA HIS A 104 1.76 -19.33 -0.68
C HIS A 104 0.24 -19.15 -0.73
N PHE A 105 -0.27 -18.12 -1.46
CA PHE A 105 -1.70 -17.98 -1.67
C PHE A 105 -2.29 -19.17 -2.45
N ARG A 106 -1.62 -19.61 -3.51
CA ARG A 106 -2.06 -20.77 -4.29
C ARG A 106 -2.08 -22.04 -3.44
N LYS A 107 -1.04 -22.28 -2.63
CA LYS A 107 -1.00 -23.39 -1.68
C LYS A 107 -2.20 -23.36 -0.74
N TYR A 108 -2.44 -22.21 -0.12
CA TYR A 108 -3.60 -21.99 0.75
C TYR A 108 -4.91 -22.25 0.01
N PHE A 109 -5.10 -21.63 -1.15
CA PHE A 109 -6.33 -21.74 -1.93
C PHE A 109 -6.63 -23.21 -2.30
N GLU A 110 -5.66 -23.94 -2.82
CA GLU A 110 -5.83 -25.34 -3.20
C GLU A 110 -6.14 -26.23 -1.97
N ALA A 111 -5.51 -25.99 -0.85
CA ALA A 111 -5.74 -26.74 0.37
C ALA A 111 -7.12 -26.48 1.00
N THR A 112 -7.68 -25.26 0.81
CA THR A 112 -8.86 -24.81 1.57
C THR A 112 -10.12 -24.63 0.74
N LYS A 113 -10.04 -24.58 -0.59
CA LYS A 113 -11.19 -24.30 -1.46
C LYS A 113 -12.40 -25.22 -1.26
N ALA A 114 -12.18 -26.49 -0.88
CA ALA A 114 -13.24 -27.44 -0.59
C ALA A 114 -13.80 -27.31 0.83
N MET A 115 -13.15 -26.56 1.71
CA MET A 115 -13.59 -26.30 3.09
C MET A 115 -14.56 -25.11 3.17
N ILE A 116 -14.59 -24.27 2.13
CA ILE A 116 -15.40 -23.05 2.08
C ILE A 116 -16.76 -23.36 1.51
N THR A 117 -17.81 -23.22 2.31
CA THR A 117 -19.20 -23.49 1.93
C THR A 117 -19.91 -22.27 1.36
N SER A 118 -19.45 -21.06 1.72
CA SER A 118 -19.95 -19.80 1.17
C SER A 118 -18.82 -18.78 1.06
N ARG A 119 -18.88 -17.97 0.00
CA ARG A 119 -17.91 -16.91 -0.25
C ARG A 119 -18.59 -15.66 -0.82
N ARG A 120 -18.31 -14.51 -0.21
CA ARG A 120 -18.66 -13.20 -0.73
C ARG A 120 -17.42 -12.31 -0.72
N LEU A 121 -17.03 -11.80 -1.89
CA LEU A 121 -15.91 -10.87 -2.02
C LEU A 121 -16.46 -9.48 -2.36
N VAL A 122 -15.92 -8.45 -1.72
CA VAL A 122 -16.32 -7.07 -1.90
C VAL A 122 -15.09 -6.21 -2.16
N ASP A 123 -15.09 -5.52 -3.28
CA ASP A 123 -14.15 -4.45 -3.55
C ASP A 123 -14.58 -3.22 -2.75
N ALA A 124 -13.69 -2.70 -1.95
CA ALA A 124 -13.99 -1.59 -1.04
C ALA A 124 -13.05 -0.41 -1.27
N VAL A 125 -13.58 0.78 -1.06
CA VAL A 125 -12.81 2.03 -1.10
C VAL A 125 -12.67 2.53 0.34
N PRO A 126 -11.45 2.83 0.82
CA PRO A 126 -11.26 3.39 2.14
C PRO A 126 -12.00 4.72 2.31
N VAL A 127 -12.77 4.85 3.38
CA VAL A 127 -13.34 6.13 3.81
C VAL A 127 -12.38 6.80 4.78
N GLN A 128 -11.86 6.05 5.73
CA GLN A 128 -10.87 6.47 6.72
C GLN A 128 -10.13 5.24 7.25
N LEU A 129 -8.82 5.34 7.31
CA LEU A 129 -7.95 4.34 7.92
C LEU A 129 -7.22 5.00 9.07
N SER A 130 -7.64 4.71 10.31
CA SER A 130 -7.06 5.29 11.51
C SER A 130 -6.54 4.19 12.41
N GLU A 131 -5.30 4.33 12.82
CA GLU A 131 -4.66 3.42 13.78
C GLU A 131 -3.87 4.20 14.82
N LYS A 132 -3.68 3.60 15.98
CA LYS A 132 -2.81 4.16 17.00
C LYS A 132 -1.36 3.89 16.62
N LYS A 133 -0.57 4.93 16.45
CA LYS A 133 0.88 4.77 16.26
C LYS A 133 1.48 4.12 17.51
N LYS A 134 2.23 3.06 17.30
CA LYS A 134 3.01 2.38 18.35
C LYS A 134 4.28 3.15 18.64
#